data_dbd7f75a9856faf02c9f12a27ed2f3ea
#
_entry.id   dbd7f75a9856faf02c9f12a27ed2f3ea
#
_cell.length_a   1.000
_cell.length_b   1.000
_cell.length_c   1.000
_cell.angle_alpha   90.00
_cell.angle_beta   90.00
_cell.angle_gamma   90.00
#
_symmetry.space_group_name_H-M   'P 1'
#
loop_
_entity.id
_entity.type
_entity.pdbx_description
1 polymer ?
#
loop_
_entity_poly.entity_id
_entity_poly.type
_entity_poly.pdbx_seq_one_letter_code
_entity_poly.pdbx_strand_id
1 'polypeptide(L)'
;MTDPDQPDRVEHRMERTYEVAATPEQVWDAIATADGISAWMVPTRLDPQIGGEVSFDLGEFTSIGVVTDYTPNHRFAYEEPWPVADHMPTADHDLSSVTPIATEFLIESGSGGSCVIRVVSSAYGTGADWENEFFAEMVDGWVAMLDNLATHFDEAM
;
A
#
# COMPACT_ATOMS: atom_id res chain seq x y z
N MET A 1 8.15 19.72 19.77
CA MET A 1 9.52 20.10 19.39
C MET A 1 10.06 19.14 18.37
N THR A 2 10.67 19.67 17.34
CA THR A 2 11.20 18.85 16.25
C THR A 2 12.45 18.11 16.73
N ASP A 3 12.58 16.83 16.34
CA ASP A 3 13.76 16.03 16.62
C ASP A 3 14.98 16.68 15.93
N PRO A 4 16.09 16.91 16.64
CA PRO A 4 17.29 17.50 16.03
C PRO A 4 17.82 16.73 14.81
N ASP A 5 17.58 15.40 14.76
CA ASP A 5 18.01 14.57 13.64
C ASP A 5 17.04 14.59 12.46
N GLN A 6 15.82 15.09 12.68
CA GLN A 6 14.78 15.09 11.66
C GLN A 6 13.94 16.39 11.74
N PRO A 7 14.60 17.55 11.72
CA PRO A 7 13.90 18.80 12.01
C PRO A 7 12.78 19.15 11.04
N ASP A 8 12.87 18.71 9.79
CA ASP A 8 11.95 19.08 8.73
C ASP A 8 11.16 17.90 8.17
N ARG A 9 11.10 16.80 8.91
CA ARG A 9 10.39 15.62 8.44
C ARG A 9 8.90 15.76 8.60
N VAL A 10 8.21 15.51 7.48
CA VAL A 10 6.74 15.53 7.41
C VAL A 10 6.27 14.13 7.07
N GLU A 11 5.34 13.60 7.86
CA GLU A 11 4.73 12.31 7.57
C GLU A 11 3.57 12.48 6.59
N HIS A 12 3.65 11.73 5.49
CA HIS A 12 2.52 11.53 4.58
C HIS A 12 1.90 10.19 4.94
N ARG A 13 0.61 10.19 5.25
CA ARG A 13 -0.02 8.96 5.75
C ARG A 13 -1.44 8.82 5.23
N MET A 14 -1.76 7.60 4.78
CA MET A 14 -3.13 7.19 4.47
C MET A 14 -3.46 6.01 5.37
N GLU A 15 -4.66 6.00 5.92
CA GLU A 15 -5.17 4.85 6.66
C GLU A 15 -6.63 4.63 6.30
N ARG A 16 -6.99 3.39 5.98
CA ARG A 16 -8.36 3.00 5.67
C ARG A 16 -8.65 1.68 6.36
N THR A 17 -9.92 1.51 6.75
CA THR A 17 -10.36 0.32 7.46
C THR A 17 -11.65 -0.18 6.83
N TYR A 18 -11.73 -1.48 6.55
CA TYR A 18 -12.88 -2.12 5.93
C TYR A 18 -13.26 -3.37 6.72
N GLU A 19 -14.56 -3.55 6.98
CA GLU A 19 -15.06 -4.81 7.51
C GLU A 19 -15.58 -5.63 6.35
N VAL A 20 -15.15 -6.89 6.26
CA VAL A 20 -15.52 -7.78 5.17
C VAL A 20 -16.02 -9.11 5.74
N ALA A 21 -16.97 -9.72 5.03
CA ALA A 21 -17.54 -11.00 5.44
C ALA A 21 -16.68 -12.14 4.87
N ALA A 22 -15.49 -12.29 5.43
CA ALA A 22 -14.51 -13.28 4.99
C ALA A 22 -13.66 -13.73 6.17
N THR A 23 -13.08 -14.93 6.05
CA THR A 23 -12.17 -15.43 7.07
C THR A 23 -10.79 -14.79 6.92
N PRO A 24 -9.94 -14.81 7.97
CA PRO A 24 -8.56 -14.33 7.83
C PRO A 24 -7.79 -14.99 6.68
N GLU A 25 -8.03 -16.27 6.44
CA GLU A 25 -7.38 -17.00 5.35
C GLU A 25 -7.83 -16.48 3.98
N GLN A 26 -9.12 -16.22 3.82
CA GLN A 26 -9.66 -15.66 2.59
C GLN A 26 -9.13 -14.25 2.32
N VAL A 27 -9.04 -13.44 3.38
CA VAL A 27 -8.47 -12.09 3.28
C VAL A 27 -7.01 -12.19 2.89
N TRP A 28 -6.25 -13.07 3.55
CA TRP A 28 -4.83 -13.27 3.25
C TRP A 28 -4.60 -13.62 1.78
N ASP A 29 -5.39 -14.55 1.26
CA ASP A 29 -5.29 -14.94 -0.15
C ASP A 29 -5.52 -13.75 -1.10
N ALA A 30 -6.36 -12.81 -0.71
CA ALA A 30 -6.67 -11.66 -1.55
C ALA A 30 -5.62 -10.56 -1.49
N ILE A 31 -4.91 -10.41 -0.37
CA ILE A 31 -4.00 -9.28 -0.16
C ILE A 31 -2.52 -9.68 -0.19
N ALA A 32 -2.20 -10.94 -0.08
CA ALA A 32 -0.82 -11.41 0.11
C ALA A 32 -0.39 -12.49 -0.88
N THR A 33 -1.12 -12.66 -1.97
CA THR A 33 -0.72 -13.53 -3.08
C THR A 33 -0.78 -12.74 -4.38
N ALA A 34 0.05 -13.14 -5.35
CA ALA A 34 0.08 -12.45 -6.64
C ALA A 34 -1.29 -12.51 -7.33
N ASP A 35 -1.90 -13.68 -7.38
CA ASP A 35 -3.21 -13.85 -8.02
C ASP A 35 -4.30 -13.08 -7.28
N GLY A 36 -4.26 -13.10 -5.95
CA GLY A 36 -5.24 -12.41 -5.13
C GLY A 36 -5.19 -10.90 -5.34
N ILE A 37 -4.01 -10.31 -5.27
CA ILE A 37 -3.84 -8.87 -5.48
C ILE A 37 -4.24 -8.48 -6.91
N SER A 38 -3.86 -9.29 -7.88
CA SER A 38 -4.17 -9.01 -9.29
C SER A 38 -5.67 -9.00 -9.58
N ALA A 39 -6.47 -9.63 -8.74
CA ALA A 39 -7.92 -9.71 -8.95
C ALA A 39 -8.65 -8.40 -8.66
N TRP A 40 -8.12 -7.56 -7.78
CA TRP A 40 -8.78 -6.30 -7.38
C TRP A 40 -7.92 -5.06 -7.62
N MET A 41 -6.65 -5.22 -7.85
CA MET A 41 -5.71 -4.10 -7.98
C MET A 41 -5.16 -4.03 -9.42
N VAL A 42 -3.91 -4.38 -9.60
CA VAL A 42 -3.22 -4.40 -10.91
C VAL A 42 -2.47 -5.72 -11.03
N PRO A 43 -2.04 -6.10 -12.25
CA PRO A 43 -1.21 -7.29 -12.39
C PRO A 43 0.00 -7.21 -11.46
N THR A 44 0.18 -8.25 -10.66
CA THR A 44 1.16 -8.23 -9.57
C THR A 44 1.98 -9.50 -9.57
N ARG A 45 3.26 -9.37 -9.27
CA ARG A 45 4.17 -10.48 -9.01
C ARG A 45 4.63 -10.37 -7.57
N LEU A 46 4.78 -11.49 -6.90
CA LEU A 46 5.13 -11.52 -5.48
C LEU A 46 5.96 -12.74 -5.15
N ASP A 47 7.13 -12.50 -4.55
CA ASP A 47 7.90 -13.53 -3.87
C ASP A 47 7.43 -13.52 -2.41
N PRO A 48 6.71 -14.56 -1.97
CA PRO A 48 5.97 -14.50 -0.70
C PRO A 48 6.83 -14.77 0.53
N GLN A 49 7.75 -13.88 0.78
CA GLN A 49 8.65 -13.95 1.94
C GLN A 49 9.24 -12.58 2.25
N ILE A 50 9.69 -12.38 3.48
CA ILE A 50 10.41 -11.15 3.86
C ILE A 50 11.68 -11.06 3.02
N GLY A 51 11.93 -9.88 2.45
CA GLY A 51 13.04 -9.66 1.53
C GLY A 51 12.74 -10.01 0.08
N GLY A 52 11.57 -10.61 -0.17
CA GLY A 52 11.14 -10.96 -1.51
C GLY A 52 10.72 -9.73 -2.31
N GLU A 53 10.72 -9.86 -3.63
CA GLU A 53 10.31 -8.79 -4.52
C GLU A 53 8.79 -8.80 -4.70
N VAL A 54 8.19 -7.61 -4.66
CA VAL A 54 6.80 -7.43 -5.07
C VAL A 54 6.78 -6.38 -6.18
N SER A 55 6.12 -6.67 -7.30
CA SER A 55 6.05 -5.72 -8.39
C SER A 55 4.62 -5.55 -8.89
N PHE A 56 4.27 -4.29 -9.19
CA PHE A 56 2.94 -3.90 -9.62
C PHE A 56 3.04 -3.28 -11.01
N ASP A 57 2.30 -3.84 -11.96
CA ASP A 57 2.24 -3.30 -13.32
C ASP A 57 1.14 -2.23 -13.36
N LEU A 58 1.56 -0.97 -13.40
CA LEU A 58 0.63 0.16 -13.39
C LEU A 58 0.34 0.69 -14.79
N GLY A 59 0.75 -0.06 -15.82
CA GLY A 59 0.51 0.28 -17.22
C GLY A 59 1.64 1.13 -17.79
N GLU A 60 1.79 2.33 -17.29
CA GLU A 60 2.83 3.26 -17.76
C GLU A 60 4.21 2.94 -17.19
N PHE A 61 4.24 2.30 -16.03
CA PHE A 61 5.49 1.89 -15.38
C PHE A 61 5.19 0.70 -14.45
N THR A 62 6.26 0.05 -14.02
CA THR A 62 6.16 -1.03 -13.03
C THR A 62 6.81 -0.55 -11.74
N SER A 63 6.08 -0.64 -10.64
CA SER A 63 6.64 -0.34 -9.33
C SER A 63 7.20 -1.62 -8.73
N ILE A 64 8.45 -1.58 -8.28
CA ILE A 64 9.13 -2.75 -7.72
C ILE A 64 9.48 -2.44 -6.27
N GLY A 65 8.95 -3.24 -5.36
CA GLY A 65 9.16 -3.07 -3.94
C GLY A 65 9.76 -4.31 -3.29
N VAL A 66 9.93 -4.24 -1.99
CA VAL A 66 10.49 -5.30 -1.16
C VAL A 66 9.52 -5.61 -0.03
N VAL A 67 9.23 -6.89 0.17
CA VAL A 67 8.38 -7.35 1.27
C VAL A 67 9.13 -7.15 2.60
N THR A 68 8.51 -6.45 3.52
CA THR A 68 9.09 -6.16 4.83
C THR A 68 8.47 -6.96 5.96
N ASP A 69 7.24 -7.47 5.76
CA ASP A 69 6.61 -8.39 6.72
C ASP A 69 5.71 -9.34 5.95
N TYR A 70 5.73 -10.61 6.34
CA TYR A 70 4.90 -11.65 5.72
C TYR A 70 4.49 -12.63 6.81
N THR A 71 3.47 -12.23 7.59
CA THR A 71 2.96 -13.02 8.70
C THR A 71 1.56 -13.53 8.32
N PRO A 72 1.44 -14.79 7.87
CA PRO A 72 0.18 -15.30 7.33
C PRO A 72 -1.02 -15.05 8.24
N ASN A 73 -2.09 -14.59 7.62
CA ASN A 73 -3.37 -14.27 8.24
C ASN A 73 -3.35 -13.08 9.20
N HIS A 74 -2.21 -12.37 9.30
CA HIS A 74 -2.07 -11.24 10.24
C HIS A 74 -1.56 -9.96 9.60
N ARG A 75 -0.41 -10.02 8.92
CA ARG A 75 0.19 -8.80 8.40
C ARG A 75 1.02 -9.04 7.15
N PHE A 76 0.74 -8.24 6.12
CA PHE A 76 1.54 -8.18 4.90
C PHE A 76 2.00 -6.74 4.72
N ALA A 77 3.30 -6.53 4.59
CA ALA A 77 3.85 -5.20 4.43
C ALA A 77 4.97 -5.19 3.40
N TYR A 78 5.12 -4.07 2.72
CA TYR A 78 6.18 -3.89 1.74
C TYR A 78 6.55 -2.41 1.65
N GLU A 79 7.71 -2.15 1.05
CA GLU A 79 8.17 -0.80 0.76
C GLU A 79 8.46 -0.69 -0.73
N GLU A 80 8.17 0.48 -1.30
CA GLU A 80 8.43 0.74 -2.71
C GLU A 80 8.94 2.18 -2.89
N PRO A 81 9.73 2.45 -3.94
CA PRO A 81 10.20 3.80 -4.20
C PRO A 81 9.06 4.66 -4.72
N TRP A 82 9.19 5.98 -4.57
CA TRP A 82 8.28 6.92 -5.20
C TRP A 82 8.42 6.77 -6.72
N PRO A 83 7.33 6.56 -7.44
CA PRO A 83 7.39 6.44 -8.89
C PRO A 83 7.67 7.79 -9.55
N VAL A 84 8.40 7.78 -10.67
CA VAL A 84 8.74 8.98 -11.42
C VAL A 84 8.35 8.80 -12.88
N ALA A 85 7.58 9.74 -13.38
CA ALA A 85 7.25 9.81 -14.80
C ALA A 85 7.04 11.28 -15.17
N ASP A 86 7.21 11.62 -16.44
CA ASP A 86 7.20 13.02 -16.89
C ASP A 86 5.93 13.78 -16.51
N HIS A 87 4.81 13.08 -16.40
CA HIS A 87 3.51 13.70 -16.09
C HIS A 87 3.18 13.66 -14.59
N MET A 88 4.07 13.12 -13.76
CA MET A 88 3.84 12.98 -12.31
C MET A 88 4.40 14.17 -11.53
N PRO A 89 3.82 14.48 -10.36
CA PRO A 89 4.38 15.52 -9.48
C PRO A 89 5.83 15.28 -9.08
N THR A 90 6.29 14.01 -9.10
CA THR A 90 7.66 13.63 -8.77
C THR A 90 8.68 13.96 -9.87
N ALA A 91 8.22 14.31 -11.07
CA ALA A 91 9.11 14.58 -12.21
C ALA A 91 10.08 15.72 -11.88
N ASP A 92 11.34 15.53 -12.24
CA ASP A 92 12.41 16.53 -12.08
C ASP A 92 12.73 16.88 -10.61
N HIS A 93 12.26 16.11 -9.62
CA HIS A 93 12.57 16.34 -8.22
C HIS A 93 13.57 15.32 -7.70
N ASP A 94 14.37 15.76 -6.75
CA ASP A 94 15.33 14.91 -6.06
C ASP A 94 14.58 14.11 -4.98
N LEU A 95 14.58 12.79 -5.12
CA LEU A 95 13.87 11.91 -4.21
C LEU A 95 14.72 11.48 -3.00
N SER A 96 15.94 12.00 -2.86
CA SER A 96 16.79 11.66 -1.71
C SER A 96 16.25 12.20 -0.40
N SER A 97 15.34 13.18 -0.46
CA SER A 97 14.74 13.78 0.73
C SER A 97 13.51 13.03 1.25
N VAL A 98 13.06 12.01 0.52
CA VAL A 98 11.87 11.23 0.92
C VAL A 98 12.27 9.80 1.23
N THR A 99 11.51 9.17 2.15
CA THR A 99 11.70 7.74 2.44
C THR A 99 10.88 6.91 1.46
N PRO A 100 11.22 5.62 1.27
CA PRO A 100 10.33 4.74 0.50
C PRO A 100 8.92 4.75 1.06
N ILE A 101 7.94 4.46 0.21
CA ILE A 101 6.54 4.37 0.63
C ILE A 101 6.35 3.00 1.28
N ALA A 102 6.00 3.00 2.55
CA ALA A 102 5.75 1.77 3.30
C ALA A 102 4.23 1.54 3.34
N THR A 103 3.81 0.37 2.91
CA THR A 103 2.40 -0.01 2.90
C THR A 103 2.22 -1.28 3.71
N GLU A 104 1.21 -1.32 4.58
CA GLU A 104 0.89 -2.50 5.35
C GLU A 104 -0.59 -2.80 5.32
N PHE A 105 -0.90 -4.10 5.29
CA PHE A 105 -2.24 -4.64 5.42
C PHE A 105 -2.29 -5.43 6.71
N LEU A 106 -3.20 -5.06 7.60
CA LEU A 106 -3.40 -5.74 8.87
C LEU A 106 -4.76 -6.43 8.84
N ILE A 107 -4.79 -7.68 9.31
CA ILE A 107 -6.04 -8.44 9.40
C ILE A 107 -6.37 -8.57 10.88
N GLU A 108 -7.54 -8.03 11.23
CA GLU A 108 -8.02 -8.07 12.62
C GLU A 108 -9.36 -8.82 12.65
N SER A 109 -9.67 -9.46 13.76
CA SER A 109 -10.95 -10.14 13.93
C SER A 109 -12.06 -9.11 14.05
N GLY A 110 -13.12 -9.30 13.26
CA GLY A 110 -14.35 -8.53 13.38
C GLY A 110 -15.39 -9.29 14.18
N SER A 111 -16.61 -8.77 14.20
CA SER A 111 -17.72 -9.43 14.88
C SER A 111 -18.44 -10.39 13.93
N GLY A 112 -19.00 -11.48 14.47
CA GLY A 112 -19.87 -12.38 13.70
C GLY A 112 -19.20 -13.13 12.56
N GLY A 113 -17.90 -13.44 12.68
CA GLY A 113 -17.19 -14.19 11.63
C GLY A 113 -16.64 -13.33 10.52
N SER A 114 -16.66 -12.01 10.67
CA SER A 114 -16.07 -11.09 9.70
C SER A 114 -14.62 -10.79 10.08
N CYS A 115 -13.93 -10.08 9.17
CA CYS A 115 -12.60 -9.55 9.42
C CYS A 115 -12.58 -8.05 9.16
N VAL A 116 -11.65 -7.37 9.83
CA VAL A 116 -11.35 -5.98 9.56
C VAL A 116 -9.99 -5.93 8.86
N ILE A 117 -9.98 -5.29 7.71
CA ILE A 117 -8.74 -5.05 6.96
C ILE A 117 -8.34 -3.60 7.22
N ARG A 118 -7.18 -3.40 7.79
CA ARG A 118 -6.61 -2.06 7.96
C ARG A 118 -5.47 -1.89 6.98
N VAL A 119 -5.52 -0.85 6.17
CA VAL A 119 -4.47 -0.53 5.20
C VAL A 119 -3.84 0.78 5.60
N VAL A 120 -2.52 0.78 5.77
CA VAL A 120 -1.77 1.99 6.10
C VAL A 120 -0.67 2.14 5.07
N SER A 121 -0.58 3.32 4.47
CA SER A 121 0.51 3.66 3.55
C SER A 121 1.12 4.97 4.03
N SER A 122 2.44 5.01 4.20
CA SER A 122 3.10 6.18 4.75
C SER A 122 4.49 6.36 4.16
N ALA A 123 4.94 7.62 4.18
CA ALA A 123 6.29 7.99 3.80
C ALA A 123 6.64 9.31 4.49
N TYR A 124 7.92 9.60 4.62
CA TYR A 124 8.38 10.85 5.20
C TYR A 124 9.11 11.68 4.15
N GLY A 125 8.93 12.98 4.22
CA GLY A 125 9.60 13.92 3.32
C GLY A 125 9.72 15.27 3.95
N THR A 126 9.81 16.32 3.12
CA THR A 126 10.01 17.70 3.58
C THR A 126 8.72 18.51 3.65
N GLY A 127 7.62 17.97 3.12
CA GLY A 127 6.35 18.70 3.03
C GLY A 127 6.25 19.60 1.82
N ALA A 128 7.13 19.43 0.83
CA ALA A 128 7.08 20.20 -0.40
C ALA A 128 5.77 19.99 -1.15
N ASP A 129 5.37 20.99 -1.94
CA ASP A 129 4.09 20.93 -2.66
C ASP A 129 3.99 19.71 -3.58
N TRP A 130 5.07 19.36 -4.28
CA TRP A 130 5.05 18.21 -5.19
C TRP A 130 4.85 16.87 -4.42
N GLU A 131 5.36 16.78 -3.18
CA GLU A 131 5.14 15.61 -2.33
C GLU A 131 3.66 15.50 -1.98
N ASN A 132 3.07 16.62 -1.58
CA ASN A 132 1.65 16.66 -1.19
C ASN A 132 0.75 16.30 -2.38
N GLU A 133 1.05 16.81 -3.56
CA GLU A 133 0.31 16.50 -4.78
C GLU A 133 0.40 15.02 -5.13
N PHE A 134 1.60 14.46 -5.10
CA PHE A 134 1.79 13.05 -5.42
C PHE A 134 1.04 12.17 -4.43
N PHE A 135 1.18 12.46 -3.13
CA PHE A 135 0.57 11.62 -2.10
C PHE A 135 -0.96 11.69 -2.17
N ALA A 136 -1.52 12.86 -2.46
CA ALA A 136 -2.95 13.02 -2.64
C ALA A 136 -3.47 12.19 -3.82
N GLU A 137 -2.77 12.19 -4.96
CA GLU A 137 -3.13 11.37 -6.12
C GLU A 137 -3.01 9.88 -5.79
N MET A 138 -1.98 9.50 -5.05
CA MET A 138 -1.80 8.12 -4.62
C MET A 138 -2.96 7.66 -3.73
N VAL A 139 -3.40 8.51 -2.80
CA VAL A 139 -4.53 8.20 -1.92
C VAL A 139 -5.80 7.99 -2.75
N ASP A 140 -6.06 8.85 -3.72
CA ASP A 140 -7.23 8.70 -4.60
C ASP A 140 -7.20 7.36 -5.34
N GLY A 141 -6.04 6.97 -5.85
CA GLY A 141 -5.86 5.67 -6.50
C GLY A 141 -6.09 4.52 -5.54
N TRP A 142 -5.56 4.63 -4.33
CA TRP A 142 -5.74 3.61 -3.30
C TRP A 142 -7.22 3.43 -2.93
N VAL A 143 -7.95 4.54 -2.74
CA VAL A 143 -9.38 4.47 -2.39
C VAL A 143 -10.15 3.71 -3.46
N ALA A 144 -9.89 4.00 -4.74
CA ALA A 144 -10.56 3.30 -5.84
C ALA A 144 -10.25 1.80 -5.82
N MET A 145 -8.99 1.42 -5.60
CA MET A 145 -8.59 0.01 -5.55
C MET A 145 -9.14 -0.70 -4.32
N LEU A 146 -9.18 -0.02 -3.18
CA LEU A 146 -9.72 -0.61 -1.95
C LEU A 146 -11.23 -0.81 -2.03
N ASP A 147 -11.92 0.05 -2.76
CA ASP A 147 -13.35 -0.17 -3.04
C ASP A 147 -13.53 -1.45 -3.87
N ASN A 148 -12.63 -1.71 -4.81
CA ASN A 148 -12.64 -2.96 -5.58
C ASN A 148 -12.39 -4.17 -4.67
N LEU A 149 -11.49 -4.03 -3.71
CA LEU A 149 -11.22 -5.12 -2.75
C LEU A 149 -12.47 -5.44 -1.93
N ALA A 150 -13.16 -4.42 -1.42
CA ALA A 150 -14.39 -4.62 -0.67
C ALA A 150 -15.46 -5.32 -1.53
N THR A 151 -15.63 -4.88 -2.78
CA THR A 151 -16.55 -5.49 -3.74
C THR A 151 -16.18 -6.94 -4.04
N HIS A 152 -14.88 -7.24 -4.13
CA HIS A 152 -14.37 -8.59 -4.38
C HIS A 152 -14.91 -9.57 -3.33
N PHE A 153 -14.91 -9.18 -2.05
CA PHE A 153 -15.44 -10.05 -1.01
C PHE A 153 -16.96 -10.14 -1.05
N ASP A 154 -17.64 -9.06 -1.38
CA ASP A 154 -19.10 -9.07 -1.52
C ASP A 154 -19.56 -10.01 -2.65
N GLU A 155 -18.86 -10.01 -3.78
CA GLU A 155 -19.19 -10.85 -4.94
C GLU A 155 -18.85 -12.31 -4.70
N ALA A 156 -17.91 -12.60 -3.82
CA ALA A 156 -17.49 -13.98 -3.53
C ALA A 156 -18.48 -14.72 -2.62
N MET A 157 -19.49 -14.03 -2.12
CA MET A 157 -20.50 -14.62 -1.22
C MET A 157 -21.73 -15.14 -2.02
#